data_2a8fffbdd257fba89a352e8527538e63
#
_entry.id   2a8fffbdd257fba89a352e8527538e63
#
_cell.length_a   1.000
_cell.length_b   1.000
_cell.length_c   1.000
_cell.angle_alpha   90.00
_cell.angle_beta   90.00
_cell.angle_gamma   90.00
#
_symmetry.space_group_name_H-M   'P 1'
#
loop_
_entity.id
_entity.type
_entity.pdbx_description
1 polymer ?
#
loop_
_entity_poly.entity_id
_entity_poly.type
_entity_poly.pdbx_seq_one_letter_code
_entity_poly.pdbx_strand_id
1 'polypeptide(L)'
;MAPLGFDTTLTSAGDALIALSGELDLSGAGPLDEEIDRLASEDGVRRVVLDLRELEFMDSSGLRLVALAERRLGAAGRELVLVRGPEAVQRVFEITRMEDHLTFVDEPDGDGAAA
;
A
#
# COMPACT_ATOMS: atom_id res chain seq x y z
N MET A 1 -4.84 19.42 -9.00
CA MET A 1 -4.79 17.97 -8.73
C MET A 1 -3.35 17.50 -8.81
N ALA A 2 -2.95 16.72 -7.83
CA ALA A 2 -1.59 16.23 -7.75
C ALA A 2 -1.52 14.79 -8.27
N PRO A 3 -0.69 14.53 -9.30
CA PRO A 3 -0.52 13.15 -9.75
C PRO A 3 0.08 12.30 -8.64
N LEU A 4 -0.06 11.00 -8.76
CA LEU A 4 0.49 10.08 -7.77
C LEU A 4 2.02 10.15 -7.80
N GLY A 5 2.60 10.27 -6.61
CA GLY A 5 4.04 10.12 -6.42
C GLY A 5 4.26 9.01 -5.42
N PHE A 6 5.40 8.31 -5.52
CA PHE A 6 5.76 7.34 -4.50
C PHE A 6 7.27 7.15 -4.43
N ASP A 7 7.73 6.81 -3.25
CA ASP A 7 9.13 6.50 -2.98
C ASP A 7 9.20 5.19 -2.22
N THR A 8 10.11 4.31 -2.64
CA THR A 8 10.28 3.02 -1.99
C THR A 8 11.58 3.00 -1.18
N THR A 9 11.50 2.57 0.05
CA THR A 9 12.65 2.40 0.94
C THR A 9 12.66 0.95 1.43
N LEU A 10 13.81 0.29 1.33
CA LEU A 10 13.97 -1.07 1.84
C LEU A 10 14.69 -1.03 3.17
N THR A 11 14.20 -1.81 4.13
CA THR A 11 14.87 -1.93 5.43
C THR A 11 15.65 -3.23 5.50
N SER A 12 16.59 -3.29 6.42
CA SER A 12 17.38 -4.51 6.63
C SER A 12 16.53 -5.65 7.18
N ALA A 13 15.36 -5.32 7.73
CA ALA A 13 14.45 -6.34 8.26
C ALA A 13 13.60 -7.00 7.18
N GLY A 14 13.68 -6.51 5.95
CA GLY A 14 12.93 -7.08 4.85
C GLY A 14 11.60 -6.36 4.56
N ASP A 15 11.45 -5.15 5.05
CA ASP A 15 10.26 -4.35 4.77
C ASP A 15 10.54 -3.41 3.60
N ALA A 16 9.60 -3.37 2.65
CA ALA A 16 9.64 -2.39 1.57
C ALA A 16 8.55 -1.36 1.88
N LEU A 17 8.98 -0.16 2.22
CA LEU A 17 8.05 0.92 2.55
C LEU A 17 7.84 1.78 1.33
N ILE A 18 6.60 1.86 0.85
CA ILE A 18 6.24 2.72 -0.28
C ILE A 18 5.39 3.87 0.27
N ALA A 19 5.98 5.06 0.28
CA ALA A 19 5.27 6.26 0.72
C ALA A 19 4.56 6.88 -0.48
N LEU A 20 3.22 6.95 -0.40
CA LEU A 20 2.39 7.48 -1.48
C LEU A 20 2.00 8.92 -1.21
N SER A 21 1.90 9.71 -2.29
CA SER A 21 1.40 11.08 -2.19
C SER A 21 0.56 11.39 -3.42
N GLY A 22 -0.28 12.40 -3.32
CA GLY A 22 -1.12 12.84 -4.42
C GLY A 22 -2.37 11.99 -4.56
N GLU A 23 -2.76 11.69 -5.78
CA GLU A 23 -4.01 11.00 -6.07
C GLU A 23 -3.77 9.64 -6.70
N LEU A 24 -4.34 8.62 -6.07
CA LEU A 24 -4.26 7.26 -6.60
C LEU A 24 -5.51 6.98 -7.42
N ASP A 25 -5.39 7.19 -8.72
CA ASP A 25 -6.47 6.99 -9.66
C ASP A 25 -5.97 6.15 -10.83
N LEU A 26 -6.81 5.99 -11.85
CA LEU A 26 -6.49 5.14 -12.98
C LEU A 26 -5.18 5.57 -13.68
N SER A 27 -4.94 6.86 -13.78
CA SER A 27 -3.76 7.35 -14.50
C SER A 27 -2.46 7.09 -13.76
N GLY A 28 -2.52 7.01 -12.43
CA GLY A 28 -1.32 6.80 -11.61
C GLY A 28 -1.09 5.36 -11.17
N ALA A 29 -2.08 4.49 -11.40
CA ALA A 29 -2.02 3.13 -10.87
C ALA A 29 -0.96 2.24 -11.52
N GLY A 30 -0.70 2.43 -12.81
CA GLY A 30 0.23 1.56 -13.55
C GLY A 30 1.63 1.49 -12.97
N PRO A 31 2.32 2.62 -12.81
CA PRO A 31 3.67 2.60 -12.24
C PRO A 31 3.74 2.00 -10.84
N LEU A 32 2.74 2.27 -10.00
CA LEU A 32 2.71 1.69 -8.66
C LEU A 32 2.48 0.19 -8.72
N ASP A 33 1.61 -0.26 -9.61
CA ASP A 33 1.36 -1.69 -9.78
C ASP A 33 2.65 -2.41 -10.21
N GLU A 34 3.42 -1.81 -11.11
CA GLU A 34 4.70 -2.36 -11.55
C GLU A 34 5.70 -2.45 -10.40
N GLU A 35 5.72 -1.42 -9.55
CA GLU A 35 6.63 -1.42 -8.41
C GLU A 35 6.27 -2.52 -7.42
N ILE A 36 4.99 -2.70 -7.15
CA ILE A 36 4.53 -3.77 -6.25
C ILE A 36 4.86 -5.14 -6.84
N ASP A 37 4.68 -5.29 -8.15
CA ASP A 37 4.99 -6.54 -8.82
C ASP A 37 6.48 -6.86 -8.74
N ARG A 38 7.33 -5.83 -8.89
CA ARG A 38 8.78 -6.00 -8.75
C ARG A 38 9.12 -6.48 -7.33
N LEU A 39 8.51 -5.86 -6.33
CA LEU A 39 8.77 -6.21 -4.94
C LEU A 39 8.27 -7.61 -4.59
N ALA A 40 7.22 -8.07 -5.26
CA ALA A 40 6.69 -9.41 -5.04
C ALA A 40 7.70 -10.49 -5.42
N SER A 41 8.67 -10.16 -6.28
CA SER A 41 9.69 -11.08 -6.72
C SER A 41 11.08 -10.76 -6.16
N GLU A 42 11.20 -9.71 -5.37
CA GLU A 42 12.48 -9.26 -4.85
C GLU A 42 12.90 -10.12 -3.66
N ASP A 43 14.08 -10.72 -3.76
CA ASP A 43 14.62 -11.52 -2.66
C ASP A 43 14.85 -10.63 -1.44
N GLY A 44 14.52 -11.14 -0.26
CA GLY A 44 14.72 -10.41 0.98
C GLY A 44 13.56 -9.54 1.40
N VAL A 45 12.57 -9.33 0.53
CA VAL A 45 11.38 -8.59 0.89
C VAL A 45 10.38 -9.55 1.53
N ARG A 46 10.06 -9.31 2.80
CA ARG A 46 9.06 -10.09 3.54
C ARG A 46 7.71 -9.40 3.53
N ARG A 47 7.74 -8.08 3.55
CA ARG A 47 6.55 -7.28 3.77
C ARG A 47 6.61 -6.01 2.94
N VAL A 48 5.48 -5.64 2.34
CA VAL A 48 5.34 -4.36 1.65
C VAL A 48 4.39 -3.51 2.48
N VAL A 49 4.82 -2.31 2.80
CA VAL A 49 4.03 -1.36 3.58
C VAL A 49 3.66 -0.20 2.67
N LEU A 50 2.37 -0.01 2.43
CA LEU A 50 1.87 1.14 1.67
C LEU A 50 1.50 2.23 2.66
N ASP A 51 2.24 3.33 2.64
CA ASP A 51 1.98 4.45 3.55
C ASP A 51 1.06 5.43 2.86
N LEU A 52 -0.19 5.50 3.33
CA LEU A 52 -1.23 6.31 2.73
C LEU A 52 -1.38 7.68 3.36
N ARG A 53 -0.53 8.04 4.32
CA ARG A 53 -0.71 9.25 5.11
C ARG A 53 -0.71 10.54 4.28
N GLU A 54 0.08 10.57 3.20
CA GLU A 54 0.18 11.74 2.33
C GLU A 54 -0.69 11.63 1.09
N LEU A 55 -1.48 10.56 0.99
CA LEU A 55 -2.37 10.38 -0.14
C LEU A 55 -3.58 11.31 0.02
N GLU A 56 -3.92 12.05 -1.03
CA GLU A 56 -5.01 13.04 -0.96
C GLU A 56 -6.33 12.48 -1.45
N PHE A 57 -6.29 11.49 -2.32
CA PHE A 57 -7.48 10.98 -2.96
C PHE A 57 -7.24 9.55 -3.46
N MET A 58 -8.27 8.73 -3.41
CA MET A 58 -8.23 7.39 -3.98
C MET A 58 -9.62 7.07 -4.52
N ASP A 59 -9.67 6.57 -5.75
CA ASP A 59 -10.93 6.13 -6.35
C ASP A 59 -10.98 4.60 -6.41
N SER A 60 -11.97 4.07 -7.14
CA SER A 60 -12.14 2.62 -7.24
C SER A 60 -10.96 1.93 -7.93
N SER A 61 -10.23 2.64 -8.79
CA SER A 61 -9.03 2.07 -9.43
C SER A 61 -7.94 1.84 -8.41
N GLY A 62 -7.78 2.77 -7.46
CA GLY A 62 -6.82 2.62 -6.38
C GLY A 62 -7.20 1.47 -5.46
N LEU A 63 -8.49 1.38 -5.13
CA LEU A 63 -8.97 0.30 -4.29
C LEU A 63 -8.71 -1.05 -4.94
N ARG A 64 -8.97 -1.15 -6.25
CA ARG A 64 -8.72 -2.38 -7.00
C ARG A 64 -7.24 -2.74 -6.99
N LEU A 65 -6.37 -1.74 -7.15
CA LEU A 65 -4.93 -1.96 -7.11
C LEU A 65 -4.51 -2.58 -5.77
N VAL A 66 -5.02 -2.02 -4.67
CA VAL A 66 -4.68 -2.51 -3.33
C VAL A 66 -5.18 -3.95 -3.14
N ALA A 67 -6.40 -4.24 -3.60
CA ALA A 67 -6.95 -5.59 -3.48
C ALA A 67 -6.12 -6.61 -4.26
N LEU A 68 -5.71 -6.24 -5.48
CA LEU A 68 -4.89 -7.12 -6.30
C LEU A 68 -3.49 -7.28 -5.72
N ALA A 69 -2.95 -6.21 -5.13
CA ALA A 69 -1.64 -6.26 -4.47
C ALA A 69 -1.66 -7.23 -3.29
N GLU A 70 -2.72 -7.18 -2.50
CA GLU A 70 -2.88 -8.10 -1.37
C GLU A 70 -2.82 -9.55 -1.83
N ARG A 71 -3.52 -9.86 -2.90
CA ARG A 71 -3.58 -11.23 -3.42
C ARG A 71 -2.23 -11.65 -4.01
N ARG A 72 -1.61 -10.76 -4.78
CA ARG A 72 -0.34 -11.07 -5.44
C ARG A 72 0.78 -11.27 -4.43
N LEU A 73 0.89 -10.38 -3.45
CA LEU A 73 1.90 -10.48 -2.43
C LEU A 73 1.67 -11.71 -1.55
N GLY A 74 0.41 -11.97 -1.20
CA GLY A 74 0.07 -13.17 -0.44
C GLY A 74 0.47 -14.45 -1.15
N ALA A 75 0.21 -14.52 -2.46
CA ALA A 75 0.57 -15.67 -3.27
C ALA A 75 2.10 -15.85 -3.36
N ALA A 76 2.84 -14.77 -3.23
CA ALA A 76 4.30 -14.80 -3.23
C ALA A 76 4.90 -15.04 -1.84
N GLY A 77 4.04 -15.24 -0.84
CA GLY A 77 4.49 -15.46 0.54
C GLY A 77 4.89 -14.20 1.26
N ARG A 78 4.42 -13.05 0.79
CA ARG A 78 4.75 -11.76 1.37
C ARG A 78 3.51 -11.11 1.96
N GLU A 79 3.71 -10.25 2.93
CA GLU A 79 2.64 -9.57 3.65
C GLU A 79 2.44 -8.17 3.09
N LEU A 80 1.19 -7.73 3.04
CA LEU A 80 0.86 -6.34 2.72
C LEU A 80 0.29 -5.67 3.95
N VAL A 81 0.84 -4.51 4.30
CA VAL A 81 0.36 -3.71 5.43
C VAL A 81 0.14 -2.29 4.90
N LEU A 82 -0.94 -1.65 5.36
CA LEU A 82 -1.25 -0.28 4.97
C LEU A 82 -1.20 0.63 6.19
N VAL A 83 -0.55 1.78 6.04
CA VAL A 83 -0.60 2.82 7.08
C VAL A 83 -1.79 3.69 6.76
N ARG A 84 -2.68 3.88 7.73
CA ARG A 84 -3.92 4.61 7.53
C ARG A 84 -3.68 5.99 6.96
N GLY A 85 -4.50 6.33 5.97
CA GLY A 85 -4.47 7.64 5.35
C GLY A 85 -5.50 8.58 5.93
N PRO A 86 -5.67 9.74 5.30
CA PRO A 86 -6.67 10.70 5.72
C PRO A 86 -8.08 10.12 5.66
N GLU A 87 -9.00 10.77 6.33
CA GLU A 87 -10.38 10.30 6.44
C GLU A 87 -11.02 9.99 5.09
N ALA A 88 -10.81 10.85 4.11
CA ALA A 88 -11.40 10.65 2.79
C ALA A 88 -10.89 9.38 2.11
N VAL A 89 -9.64 9.04 2.31
CA VAL A 89 -9.04 7.82 1.77
C VAL A 89 -9.55 6.60 2.54
N GLN A 90 -9.53 6.67 3.87
CA GLN A 90 -9.99 5.55 4.70
C GLN A 90 -11.44 5.23 4.45
N ARG A 91 -12.27 6.25 4.18
CA ARG A 91 -13.69 6.05 3.92
C ARG A 91 -13.94 5.11 2.74
N VAL A 92 -13.10 5.16 1.72
CA VAL A 92 -13.25 4.29 0.56
C VAL A 92 -13.11 2.82 0.99
N PHE A 93 -12.18 2.53 1.88
CA PHE A 93 -12.01 1.17 2.40
C PHE A 93 -13.18 0.78 3.30
N GLU A 94 -13.68 1.71 4.11
CA GLU A 94 -14.80 1.44 5.01
C GLU A 94 -16.09 1.16 4.27
N ILE A 95 -16.42 2.02 3.31
CA ILE A 95 -17.67 1.90 2.55
C ILE A 95 -17.71 0.58 1.77
N THR A 96 -16.58 0.17 1.23
CA THR A 96 -16.50 -1.05 0.43
C THR A 96 -16.23 -2.29 1.27
N ARG A 97 -16.05 -2.14 2.59
CA ARG A 97 -15.71 -3.19 3.52
C ARG A 97 -14.37 -3.86 3.24
N MET A 98 -13.53 -3.22 2.45
CA MET A 98 -12.20 -3.76 2.17
C MET A 98 -11.32 -3.74 3.41
N GLU A 99 -11.61 -2.86 4.37
CA GLU A 99 -10.81 -2.81 5.60
C GLU A 99 -10.86 -4.13 6.38
N ASP A 100 -11.90 -4.94 6.18
CA ASP A 100 -12.01 -6.23 6.85
C ASP A 100 -11.05 -7.28 6.25
N HIS A 101 -10.55 -7.03 5.06
CA HIS A 101 -9.68 -7.95 4.35
C HIS A 101 -8.23 -7.49 4.29
N LEU A 102 -7.92 -6.35 4.87
CA LEU A 102 -6.61 -5.73 4.81
C LEU A 102 -6.08 -5.48 6.20
N THR A 103 -4.76 -5.39 6.32
CA THR A 103 -4.11 -5.09 7.59
C THR A 103 -3.73 -3.62 7.61
N PHE A 104 -4.28 -2.88 8.55
CA PHE A 104 -3.99 -1.46 8.74
C PHE A 104 -3.24 -1.22 10.03
N VAL A 105 -2.29 -0.29 9.98
CA VAL A 105 -1.57 0.17 11.16
C VAL A 105 -1.57 1.70 11.13
N ASP A 106 -1.21 2.31 12.26
CA ASP A 106 -1.21 3.77 12.36
C ASP A 106 0.12 4.40 11.97
N GLU A 107 1.20 3.63 12.05
CA GLU A 107 2.53 4.10 11.70
C GLU A 107 3.27 3.01 10.93
N PRO A 108 4.22 3.39 10.05
CA PRO A 108 4.90 2.43 9.17
C PRO A 108 5.56 1.26 9.89
N ASP A 109 6.05 1.45 11.10
CA ASP A 109 6.71 0.42 11.87
C ASP A 109 5.84 -0.09 13.02
N GLY A 110 4.57 0.34 13.06
CA GLY A 110 3.69 0.05 14.18
C GLY A 110 3.56 -1.44 14.46
N ASP A 111 3.22 -2.21 13.45
CA ASP A 111 3.04 -3.64 13.62
C ASP A 111 4.38 -4.33 13.90
N GLY A 112 5.40 -3.99 13.11
CA GLY A 112 6.72 -4.57 13.31
C GLY A 112 7.32 -4.17 14.62
N ALA A 113 7.09 -2.92 15.04
CA ALA A 113 7.60 -2.41 16.28
C ALA A 113 6.97 -3.11 17.48
N ALA A 114 5.73 -3.54 17.33
CA ALA A 114 5.03 -4.26 18.37
C ALA A 114 5.67 -5.60 18.67
N ALA A 115 6.42 -6.06 17.73
CA ALA A 115 7.08 -7.35 17.87
C ALA A 115 8.29 -7.25 18.83
#